data_e65e578542981df26eb9fc1f1c3b010b
#
_entry.id   e65e578542981df26eb9fc1f1c3b010b
#
_cell.length_a   1.000
_cell.length_b   1.000
_cell.length_c   1.000
_cell.angle_alpha   90.00
_cell.angle_beta   90.00
_cell.angle_gamma   90.00
#
_symmetry.space_group_name_H-M   'P 1'
#
loop_
_entity.id
_entity.type
_entity.pdbx_description
1 polymer ?
#
loop_
_entity_poly.entity_id
_entity_poly.type
_entity_poly.pdbx_seq_one_letter_code
_entity_poly.pdbx_strand_id
1 'polypeptide(L)'
;ILDQFVRIGNLRFLQDHISLNAQKFFEIGYDVESQGITIPIRNEFGQLMGVKERFNYEVEDGEIKYFYQSPCLMSNTLYGYSQNYGYLANGEILIFEAEKSVMQCYTYGIRNCVALGSGSISRKQIQMLLELNPKKVIFMHDAGYKLEYIMRNIDFLKGYSRFVELEIGYWDFFEKGYTDKVSPSDMGKQKLDYILKNEIKMIGDDGDEEL
;
A
#
# COMPACT_ATOMS: atom_id res chain seq x y z
N ILE A 1 -15.04 -1.77 19.40
CA ILE A 1 -13.61 -2.09 19.34
C ILE A 1 -12.81 -0.78 19.27
N LEU A 2 -13.06 0.10 18.28
CA LEU A 2 -12.25 1.32 18.13
C LEU A 2 -12.43 2.34 19.26
N ASP A 3 -13.50 2.32 20.01
CA ASP A 3 -13.79 3.26 21.11
C ASP A 3 -12.90 3.05 22.34
N GLN A 4 -12.21 1.92 22.43
CA GLN A 4 -11.23 1.64 23.48
C GLN A 4 -9.88 2.34 23.25
N PHE A 5 -9.59 2.80 22.03
CA PHE A 5 -8.33 3.45 21.69
C PHE A 5 -8.46 4.96 21.76
N VAL A 6 -7.42 5.61 22.23
CA VAL A 6 -7.36 7.08 22.27
C VAL A 6 -7.08 7.62 20.88
N ARG A 7 -7.96 8.46 20.36
CA ARG A 7 -7.81 9.09 19.04
C ARG A 7 -7.00 10.36 19.15
N ILE A 8 -5.70 10.23 19.17
CA ILE A 8 -4.74 11.35 19.20
C ILE A 8 -3.76 11.22 18.04
N GLY A 9 -3.25 12.37 17.58
CA GLY A 9 -2.17 12.38 16.61
C GLY A 9 -0.89 11.78 17.20
N ASN A 10 -0.27 10.87 16.47
CA ASN A 10 0.95 10.21 16.90
C ASN A 10 2.18 10.88 16.27
N LEU A 11 3.17 11.24 17.09
CA LEU A 11 4.38 11.94 16.65
C LEU A 11 5.23 11.08 15.72
N ARG A 12 5.33 9.76 15.99
CA ARG A 12 6.09 8.83 15.13
C ARG A 12 5.53 8.81 13.71
N PHE A 13 4.20 8.81 13.57
CA PHE A 13 3.57 8.89 12.26
C PHE A 13 3.78 10.24 11.57
N LEU A 14 3.88 11.34 12.34
CA LEU A 14 4.29 12.62 11.76
C LEU A 14 5.72 12.59 11.23
N GLN A 15 6.64 11.96 11.95
CA GLN A 15 8.03 11.75 11.50
C GLN A 15 8.10 10.83 10.27
N ASP A 16 7.19 9.88 10.16
CA ASP A 16 7.00 9.01 8.99
C ASP A 16 6.21 9.72 7.85
N HIS A 17 6.12 11.04 7.84
CA HIS A 17 5.39 11.84 6.84
C HIS A 17 3.87 11.56 6.76
N ILE A 18 3.24 11.12 7.83
CA ILE A 18 1.79 10.91 7.90
C ILE A 18 1.17 12.07 8.70
N SER A 19 0.53 13.00 8.01
CA SER A 19 -0.06 14.20 8.61
C SER A 19 -1.18 13.85 9.61
N LEU A 20 -1.48 14.78 10.52
CA LEU A 20 -2.61 14.64 11.46
C LEU A 20 -3.94 14.42 10.73
N ASN A 21 -4.12 15.05 9.56
CA ASN A 21 -5.32 14.85 8.75
C ASN A 21 -5.39 13.43 8.18
N ALA A 22 -4.26 12.85 7.74
CA ALA A 22 -4.20 11.46 7.32
C ALA A 22 -4.49 10.51 8.48
N GLN A 23 -3.87 10.74 9.64
CA GLN A 23 -4.10 9.93 10.85
C GLN A 23 -5.59 9.95 11.25
N LYS A 24 -6.20 11.12 11.26
CA LYS A 24 -7.64 11.27 11.53
C LYS A 24 -8.50 10.56 10.49
N PHE A 25 -8.18 10.72 9.20
CA PHE A 25 -8.95 10.13 8.09
C PHE A 25 -8.91 8.60 8.11
N PHE A 26 -7.77 8.00 8.42
CA PHE A 26 -7.60 6.56 8.56
C PHE A 26 -7.90 6.04 9.98
N GLU A 27 -8.46 6.88 10.84
CA GLU A 27 -8.91 6.53 12.20
C GLU A 27 -7.79 5.96 13.08
N ILE A 28 -6.55 6.43 12.86
CA ILE A 28 -5.40 6.02 13.65
C ILE A 28 -5.65 6.36 15.12
N GLY A 29 -5.38 5.41 16.00
CA GLY A 29 -5.52 5.54 17.42
C GLY A 29 -4.25 5.13 18.17
N TYR A 30 -4.35 5.15 19.48
CA TYR A 30 -3.30 4.72 20.39
C TYR A 30 -3.88 3.83 21.48
N ASP A 31 -3.30 2.67 21.65
CA ASP A 31 -3.60 1.79 22.77
C ASP A 31 -2.70 2.13 23.94
N VAL A 32 -3.30 2.49 25.07
CA VAL A 32 -2.57 2.89 26.27
C VAL A 32 -1.92 1.69 26.98
N GLU A 33 -2.54 0.52 26.88
CA GLU A 33 -2.05 -0.70 27.54
C GLU A 33 -0.82 -1.27 26.84
N SER A 34 -0.89 -1.44 25.52
CA SER A 34 0.22 -1.95 24.71
C SER A 34 1.24 -0.88 24.33
N GLN A 35 0.90 0.41 24.52
CA GLN A 35 1.64 1.56 24.03
C GLN A 35 1.87 1.54 22.51
N GLY A 36 0.89 1.03 21.77
CA GLY A 36 0.96 0.85 20.32
C GLY A 36 0.08 1.80 19.53
N ILE A 37 0.47 2.06 18.29
CA ILE A 37 -0.29 2.83 17.33
C ILE A 37 -1.27 1.89 16.62
N THR A 38 -2.57 2.12 16.76
CA THR A 38 -3.60 1.26 16.18
C THR A 38 -3.98 1.71 14.78
N ILE A 39 -4.05 0.75 13.86
CA ILE A 39 -4.36 0.93 12.44
C ILE A 39 -5.60 0.08 12.12
N PRO A 40 -6.78 0.68 12.00
CA PRO A 40 -7.99 -0.05 11.62
C PRO A 40 -7.92 -0.56 10.19
N ILE A 41 -8.24 -1.83 9.99
CA ILE A 41 -8.36 -2.46 8.67
C ILE A 41 -9.84 -2.57 8.31
N ARG A 42 -10.22 -2.02 7.15
CA ARG A 42 -11.59 -2.01 6.68
C ARG A 42 -11.75 -2.79 5.37
N ASN A 43 -12.91 -3.42 5.19
CA ASN A 43 -13.26 -4.06 3.93
C ASN A 43 -13.77 -3.04 2.88
N GLU A 44 -14.17 -3.55 1.72
CA GLU A 44 -14.71 -2.76 0.60
C GLU A 44 -15.94 -1.92 0.95
N PHE A 45 -16.70 -2.33 1.97
CA PHE A 45 -17.89 -1.63 2.45
C PHE A 45 -17.60 -0.66 3.61
N GLY A 46 -16.34 -0.49 3.97
CA GLY A 46 -15.92 0.36 5.09
C GLY A 46 -16.14 -0.26 6.48
N GLN A 47 -16.54 -1.53 6.56
CA GLN A 47 -16.73 -2.23 7.82
C GLN A 47 -15.37 -2.62 8.42
N LEU A 48 -15.23 -2.52 9.74
CA LEU A 48 -14.02 -2.92 10.45
C LEU A 48 -13.83 -4.44 10.37
N MET A 49 -12.68 -4.87 9.83
CA MET A 49 -12.28 -6.26 9.76
C MET A 49 -11.34 -6.65 10.91
N GLY A 50 -10.46 -5.73 11.29
CA GLY A 50 -9.47 -5.97 12.33
C GLY A 50 -8.72 -4.71 12.68
N VAL A 51 -7.82 -4.83 13.65
CA VAL A 51 -6.93 -3.75 14.07
C VAL A 51 -5.51 -4.28 14.10
N LYS A 52 -4.66 -3.71 13.26
CA LYS A 52 -3.23 -3.90 13.27
C LYS A 52 -2.61 -2.88 14.21
N GLU A 53 -1.56 -3.24 14.89
CA GLU A 53 -0.88 -2.36 15.81
C GLU A 53 0.61 -2.30 15.51
N ARG A 54 1.16 -1.10 15.57
CA ARG A 54 2.58 -0.84 15.46
C ARG A 54 3.11 -0.38 16.81
N PHE A 55 4.20 -1.00 17.28
CA PHE A 55 4.88 -0.49 18.47
C PHE A 55 5.32 0.98 18.29
N ASN A 56 5.05 1.80 19.30
CA ASN A 56 5.39 3.23 19.31
C ASN A 56 6.82 3.50 19.81
N TYR A 57 7.65 2.47 19.82
CA TYR A 57 9.08 2.52 20.15
C TYR A 57 9.90 1.86 19.04
N GLU A 58 11.20 2.09 19.04
CA GLU A 58 12.10 1.41 18.11
C GLU A 58 12.29 -0.04 18.56
N VAL A 59 12.14 -0.96 17.62
CA VAL A 59 12.43 -2.38 17.81
C VAL A 59 13.79 -2.68 17.19
N GLU A 60 14.49 -3.68 17.74
CA GLU A 60 15.76 -4.14 17.20
C GLU A 60 15.60 -4.77 15.82
N ASP A 61 16.70 -4.83 15.05
CA ASP A 61 16.67 -5.47 13.73
C ASP A 61 16.32 -6.96 13.85
N GLY A 62 15.26 -7.33 13.12
CA GLY A 62 14.72 -8.70 13.15
C GLY A 62 13.52 -8.89 14.09
N GLU A 63 13.21 -7.91 14.92
CA GLU A 63 12.00 -7.96 15.76
C GLU A 63 10.74 -7.60 15.00
N ILE A 64 9.61 -8.10 15.50
CA ILE A 64 8.28 -7.82 14.93
C ILE A 64 7.88 -6.39 15.27
N LYS A 65 7.69 -5.56 14.23
CA LYS A 65 7.25 -4.15 14.38
C LYS A 65 5.73 -4.01 14.49
N TYR A 66 4.99 -5.00 14.02
CA TYR A 66 3.53 -4.99 13.94
C TYR A 66 2.94 -6.29 14.46
N PHE A 67 1.79 -6.19 15.09
CA PHE A 67 0.97 -7.35 15.47
C PHE A 67 -0.52 -7.04 15.24
N TYR A 68 -1.38 -8.04 15.35
CA TYR A 68 -2.82 -7.85 15.23
C TYR A 68 -3.47 -7.97 16.61
N GLN A 69 -4.03 -6.87 17.09
CA GLN A 69 -4.89 -6.88 18.27
C GLN A 69 -6.20 -7.62 18.00
N SER A 70 -6.79 -7.35 16.83
CA SER A 70 -7.92 -8.10 16.29
C SER A 70 -7.50 -8.63 14.94
N PRO A 71 -7.23 -9.96 14.83
CA PRO A 71 -6.69 -10.53 13.59
C PRO A 71 -7.68 -10.42 12.43
N CYS A 72 -7.13 -10.11 11.26
CA CYS A 72 -7.86 -10.19 10.00
C CYS A 72 -6.95 -10.73 8.90
N LEU A 73 -7.57 -11.28 7.85
CA LEU A 73 -6.85 -11.76 6.69
C LEU A 73 -6.67 -10.60 5.70
N MET A 74 -5.46 -10.00 5.68
CA MET A 74 -5.12 -8.93 4.72
C MET A 74 -5.30 -9.35 3.27
N SER A 75 -5.12 -10.65 2.96
CA SER A 75 -5.39 -11.19 1.63
C SER A 75 -6.85 -11.08 1.17
N ASN A 76 -7.77 -10.75 2.07
CA ASN A 76 -9.21 -10.58 1.75
C ASN A 76 -9.62 -9.11 1.58
N THR A 77 -8.69 -8.16 1.70
CA THR A 77 -8.96 -6.74 1.52
C THR A 77 -7.76 -6.01 0.94
N LEU A 78 -7.99 -4.77 0.52
CA LEU A 78 -6.97 -3.81 0.14
C LEU A 78 -7.06 -2.62 1.09
N TYR A 79 -5.99 -2.31 1.81
CA TYR A 79 -5.98 -1.15 2.70
C TYR A 79 -6.17 0.14 1.90
N GLY A 80 -7.06 0.99 2.36
CA GLY A 80 -7.40 2.24 1.67
C GLY A 80 -8.48 2.10 0.60
N TYR A 81 -8.95 0.89 0.28
CA TYR A 81 -9.95 0.68 -0.77
C TYR A 81 -11.23 1.49 -0.54
N SER A 82 -11.90 1.30 0.58
CA SER A 82 -13.15 2.01 0.88
C SER A 82 -12.94 3.52 1.07
N GLN A 83 -11.83 3.91 1.70
CA GLN A 83 -11.51 5.31 1.97
C GLN A 83 -11.16 6.10 0.69
N ASN A 84 -10.56 5.44 -0.29
CA ASN A 84 -10.11 6.03 -1.55
C ASN A 84 -11.02 5.71 -2.76
N TYR A 85 -12.12 4.98 -2.54
CA TYR A 85 -12.96 4.40 -3.60
C TYR A 85 -13.26 5.36 -4.77
N GLY A 86 -13.65 6.60 -4.48
CA GLY A 86 -13.98 7.60 -5.48
C GLY A 86 -12.79 8.05 -6.37
N TYR A 87 -11.56 7.68 -6.00
CA TYR A 87 -10.33 8.01 -6.75
C TYR A 87 -9.74 6.77 -7.44
N LEU A 88 -10.22 5.58 -7.11
CA LEU A 88 -9.70 4.32 -7.65
C LEU A 88 -10.42 3.90 -8.93
N ALA A 89 -11.74 4.15 -9.01
CA ALA A 89 -12.58 3.67 -10.09
C ALA A 89 -12.25 4.31 -11.44
N ASN A 90 -12.19 3.47 -12.49
CA ASN A 90 -11.98 3.86 -13.89
C ASN A 90 -10.70 4.66 -14.18
N GLY A 91 -9.68 4.53 -13.33
CA GLY A 91 -8.44 5.29 -13.42
C GLY A 91 -7.17 4.47 -13.27
N GLU A 92 -6.10 5.17 -12.89
CA GLU A 92 -4.84 4.56 -12.49
C GLU A 92 -4.87 4.20 -11.01
N ILE A 93 -4.36 3.01 -10.65
CA ILE A 93 -4.25 2.56 -9.27
C ILE A 93 -2.78 2.26 -8.94
N LEU A 94 -2.28 2.86 -7.87
CA LEU A 94 -0.97 2.57 -7.30
C LEU A 94 -1.14 1.50 -6.20
N ILE A 95 -0.39 0.42 -6.29
CA ILE A 95 -0.44 -0.69 -5.33
C ILE A 95 0.85 -0.72 -4.51
N PHE A 96 0.75 -0.38 -3.24
CA PHE A 96 1.85 -0.44 -2.28
C PHE A 96 1.83 -1.75 -1.47
N GLU A 97 2.92 -2.02 -0.77
CA GLU A 97 3.00 -3.16 0.14
C GLU A 97 2.30 -2.84 1.48
N ALA A 98 2.65 -1.72 2.11
CA ALA A 98 2.27 -1.40 3.47
C ALA A 98 1.20 -0.29 3.58
N GLU A 99 0.38 -0.36 4.62
CA GLU A 99 -0.65 0.63 4.97
C GLU A 99 -0.06 2.03 5.15
N LYS A 100 1.18 2.10 5.66
CA LYS A 100 1.91 3.35 5.85
C LYS A 100 2.00 4.17 4.56
N SER A 101 2.30 3.51 3.45
CA SER A 101 2.44 4.16 2.15
C SER A 101 1.15 4.82 1.66
N VAL A 102 0.00 4.19 1.91
CA VAL A 102 -1.32 4.78 1.59
C VAL A 102 -1.59 6.04 2.41
N MET A 103 -1.23 6.03 3.70
CA MET A 103 -1.37 7.19 4.58
C MET A 103 -0.42 8.34 4.21
N GLN A 104 0.81 8.01 3.79
CA GLN A 104 1.77 8.99 3.25
C GLN A 104 1.25 9.60 1.94
N CYS A 105 0.78 8.77 1.01
CA CYS A 105 0.16 9.22 -0.24
C CYS A 105 -1.01 10.18 0.02
N TYR A 106 -1.88 9.88 0.98
CA TYR A 106 -2.93 10.80 1.41
C TYR A 106 -2.36 12.16 1.82
N THR A 107 -1.29 12.16 2.62
CA THR A 107 -0.62 13.40 3.04
C THR A 107 -0.09 14.20 1.86
N TYR A 108 0.36 13.52 0.80
CA TYR A 108 0.88 14.13 -0.43
C TYR A 108 -0.21 14.56 -1.42
N GLY A 109 -1.47 14.26 -1.12
CA GLY A 109 -2.61 14.53 -2.00
C GLY A 109 -2.86 13.45 -3.07
N ILE A 110 -2.19 12.30 -2.96
CA ILE A 110 -2.36 11.14 -3.85
C ILE A 110 -3.40 10.20 -3.23
N ARG A 111 -4.51 9.99 -3.92
CA ARG A 111 -5.65 9.21 -3.40
C ARG A 111 -5.93 7.93 -4.20
N ASN A 112 -5.38 7.78 -5.39
CA ASN A 112 -5.54 6.62 -6.25
C ASN A 112 -4.60 5.47 -5.85
N CYS A 113 -4.56 5.13 -4.57
CA CYS A 113 -3.65 4.12 -4.04
C CYS A 113 -4.30 3.20 -3.02
N VAL A 114 -3.79 1.97 -2.95
CA VAL A 114 -4.15 0.92 -1.99
C VAL A 114 -2.90 0.19 -1.53
N ALA A 115 -3.00 -0.59 -0.43
CA ALA A 115 -1.93 -1.49 -0.03
C ALA A 115 -2.41 -2.93 0.13
N LEU A 116 -1.51 -3.87 -0.22
CA LEU A 116 -1.75 -5.31 -0.12
C LEU A 116 -1.69 -5.82 1.33
N GLY A 117 -0.91 -5.14 2.19
CA GLY A 117 -0.57 -5.62 3.53
C GLY A 117 0.48 -6.76 3.53
N SER A 118 1.03 -7.06 2.36
CA SER A 118 2.09 -8.04 2.13
C SER A 118 2.75 -7.79 0.78
N GLY A 119 3.86 -8.47 0.49
CA GLY A 119 4.53 -8.36 -0.82
C GLY A 119 3.80 -9.06 -1.97
N SER A 120 2.81 -9.92 -1.70
CA SER A 120 2.12 -10.70 -2.73
C SER A 120 0.65 -10.35 -2.85
N ILE A 121 0.16 -10.21 -4.08
CA ILE A 121 -1.27 -9.98 -4.35
C ILE A 121 -2.04 -11.31 -4.29
N SER A 122 -3.22 -11.29 -3.69
CA SER A 122 -4.12 -12.43 -3.61
C SER A 122 -5.18 -12.42 -4.72
N ARG A 123 -5.82 -13.58 -4.92
CA ARG A 123 -6.97 -13.70 -5.83
C ARG A 123 -8.12 -12.74 -5.47
N LYS A 124 -8.46 -12.62 -4.19
CA LYS A 124 -9.54 -11.72 -3.74
C LYS A 124 -9.18 -10.26 -4.00
N GLN A 125 -7.93 -9.88 -3.74
CA GLN A 125 -7.44 -8.53 -4.01
C GLN A 125 -7.46 -8.20 -5.51
N ILE A 126 -7.11 -9.16 -6.39
CA ILE A 126 -7.26 -9.00 -7.85
C ILE A 126 -8.73 -8.77 -8.23
N GLN A 127 -9.66 -9.57 -7.69
CA GLN A 127 -11.09 -9.38 -7.96
C GLN A 127 -11.56 -7.98 -7.55
N MET A 128 -11.17 -7.51 -6.36
CA MET A 128 -11.49 -6.16 -5.89
C MET A 128 -10.92 -5.07 -6.81
N LEU A 129 -9.70 -5.24 -7.30
CA LEU A 129 -9.11 -4.30 -8.26
C LEU A 129 -9.88 -4.26 -9.59
N LEU A 130 -10.22 -5.43 -10.15
CA LEU A 130 -10.93 -5.52 -11.42
C LEU A 130 -12.37 -4.99 -11.34
N GLU A 131 -13.04 -5.09 -10.17
CA GLU A 131 -14.34 -4.48 -9.91
C GLU A 131 -14.31 -2.94 -10.01
N LEU A 132 -13.14 -2.32 -9.81
CA LEU A 132 -12.96 -0.86 -10.00
C LEU A 132 -12.82 -0.45 -11.47
N ASN A 133 -12.73 -1.42 -12.39
CA ASN A 133 -12.50 -1.17 -13.84
C ASN A 133 -11.28 -0.24 -14.07
N PRO A 134 -10.08 -0.56 -13.55
CA PRO A 134 -8.91 0.30 -13.69
C PRO A 134 -8.43 0.31 -15.15
N LYS A 135 -7.90 1.45 -15.58
CA LYS A 135 -7.21 1.57 -16.86
C LYS A 135 -5.73 1.22 -16.74
N LYS A 136 -5.17 1.48 -15.57
CA LYS A 136 -3.76 1.24 -15.28
C LYS A 136 -3.56 0.80 -13.85
N VAL A 137 -2.67 -0.16 -13.65
CA VAL A 137 -2.23 -0.62 -12.32
C VAL A 137 -0.70 -0.56 -12.26
N ILE A 138 -0.17 0.07 -11.23
CA ILE A 138 1.27 0.20 -11.02
C ILE A 138 1.64 -0.42 -9.67
N PHE A 139 2.52 -1.43 -9.70
CA PHE A 139 3.08 -2.02 -8.49
C PHE A 139 4.23 -1.18 -7.95
N MET A 140 4.06 -0.66 -6.73
CA MET A 140 5.00 0.20 -6.02
C MET A 140 5.63 -0.58 -4.85
N HIS A 141 6.29 -1.72 -5.15
CA HIS A 141 6.97 -2.52 -4.13
C HIS A 141 8.13 -1.76 -3.51
N ASP A 142 8.48 -2.11 -2.28
CA ASP A 142 9.66 -1.56 -1.63
C ASP A 142 10.94 -1.96 -2.39
N ALA A 143 11.95 -1.12 -2.41
CA ALA A 143 13.24 -1.43 -3.01
C ALA A 143 13.87 -2.67 -2.34
N GLY A 144 14.65 -3.44 -3.12
CA GLY A 144 15.30 -4.68 -2.68
C GLY A 144 14.54 -5.97 -3.04
N TYR A 145 13.30 -5.87 -3.55
CA TYR A 145 12.66 -7.04 -4.14
C TYR A 145 13.36 -7.46 -5.44
N LYS A 146 13.44 -8.78 -5.67
CA LYS A 146 13.90 -9.30 -6.96
C LYS A 146 12.85 -9.10 -8.03
N LEU A 147 13.28 -8.86 -9.27
CA LEU A 147 12.38 -8.64 -10.41
C LEU A 147 11.40 -9.82 -10.59
N GLU A 148 11.87 -11.07 -10.46
CA GLU A 148 11.04 -12.25 -10.60
C GLU A 148 9.87 -12.29 -9.60
N TYR A 149 10.05 -11.69 -8.43
CA TYR A 149 9.01 -11.60 -7.43
C TYR A 149 7.91 -10.58 -7.84
N ILE A 150 8.34 -9.43 -8.35
CA ILE A 150 7.42 -8.42 -8.88
C ILE A 150 6.66 -8.98 -10.08
N MET A 151 7.37 -9.64 -11.00
CA MET A 151 6.77 -10.26 -12.19
C MET A 151 5.73 -11.31 -11.84
N ARG A 152 5.92 -12.13 -10.80
CA ARG A 152 4.89 -13.07 -10.33
C ARG A 152 3.56 -12.39 -9.96
N ASN A 153 3.61 -11.23 -9.31
CA ASN A 153 2.40 -10.47 -8.98
C ASN A 153 1.73 -9.94 -10.25
N ILE A 154 2.53 -9.44 -11.20
CA ILE A 154 2.06 -8.94 -12.50
C ILE A 154 1.43 -10.06 -13.31
N ASP A 155 2.09 -11.21 -13.45
CA ASP A 155 1.58 -12.37 -14.20
C ASP A 155 0.31 -12.93 -13.57
N PHE A 156 0.23 -12.91 -12.24
CA PHE A 156 -0.97 -13.32 -11.54
C PHE A 156 -2.14 -12.38 -11.84
N LEU A 157 -1.93 -11.07 -11.83
CA LEU A 157 -2.94 -10.09 -12.24
C LEU A 157 -3.31 -10.24 -13.72
N LYS A 158 -2.34 -10.39 -14.64
CA LYS A 158 -2.57 -10.64 -16.07
C LYS A 158 -3.43 -11.89 -16.31
N GLY A 159 -3.20 -12.94 -15.52
CA GLY A 159 -3.97 -14.18 -15.63
C GLY A 159 -5.47 -13.98 -15.43
N TYR A 160 -5.88 -13.01 -14.60
CA TYR A 160 -7.28 -12.66 -14.32
C TYR A 160 -7.82 -11.53 -15.19
N SER A 161 -6.96 -10.68 -15.77
CA SER A 161 -7.36 -9.53 -16.57
C SER A 161 -7.35 -9.75 -18.10
N ARG A 162 -7.26 -10.99 -18.56
CA ARG A 162 -7.12 -11.35 -19.99
C ARG A 162 -8.19 -10.77 -20.93
N PHE A 163 -9.35 -10.44 -20.41
CA PHE A 163 -10.48 -9.91 -21.17
C PHE A 163 -10.74 -8.44 -20.88
N VAL A 164 -9.83 -7.77 -20.19
CA VAL A 164 -9.93 -6.37 -19.80
C VAL A 164 -8.72 -5.63 -20.39
N GLU A 165 -8.97 -4.49 -21.01
CA GLU A 165 -7.89 -3.60 -21.45
C GLU A 165 -7.29 -2.91 -20.22
N LEU A 166 -6.14 -3.43 -19.74
CA LEU A 166 -5.47 -3.01 -18.53
C LEU A 166 -3.97 -2.84 -18.76
N GLU A 167 -3.51 -1.61 -18.64
CA GLU A 167 -2.07 -1.32 -18.59
C GLU A 167 -1.50 -1.72 -17.22
N ILE A 168 -0.37 -2.41 -17.20
CA ILE A 168 0.29 -2.84 -15.97
C ILE A 168 1.74 -2.39 -15.99
N GLY A 169 2.18 -1.78 -14.89
CA GLY A 169 3.55 -1.34 -14.71
C GLY A 169 4.05 -1.58 -13.28
N TYR A 170 5.30 -1.26 -13.06
CA TYR A 170 5.93 -1.32 -11.74
C TYR A 170 6.98 -0.22 -11.58
N TRP A 171 7.28 0.13 -10.33
CA TRP A 171 8.41 0.99 -10.02
C TRP A 171 9.72 0.25 -10.30
N ASP A 172 10.44 0.73 -11.30
CA ASP A 172 11.76 0.22 -11.68
C ASP A 172 12.84 0.91 -10.84
N PHE A 173 13.16 0.34 -9.69
CA PHE A 173 14.22 0.81 -8.79
C PHE A 173 15.58 0.15 -9.04
N PHE A 174 15.64 -0.81 -9.95
CA PHE A 174 16.85 -1.58 -10.22
C PHE A 174 17.99 -0.68 -10.71
N GLU A 175 19.21 -0.96 -10.22
CA GLU A 175 20.44 -0.25 -10.58
C GLU A 175 20.44 1.27 -10.27
N LYS A 176 19.45 1.77 -9.53
CA LYS A 176 19.31 3.21 -9.18
C LYS A 176 19.84 3.56 -7.80
N GLY A 177 20.44 2.61 -7.08
CA GLY A 177 21.10 2.85 -5.79
C GLY A 177 20.15 3.14 -4.62
N TYR A 178 18.89 2.71 -4.71
CA TYR A 178 17.96 2.80 -3.59
C TYR A 178 18.33 1.82 -2.47
N THR A 179 18.13 2.25 -1.23
CA THR A 179 18.32 1.39 -0.06
C THR A 179 17.23 0.33 0.01
N ASP A 180 17.60 -0.89 0.34
CA ASP A 180 16.66 -1.99 0.52
C ASP A 180 15.57 -1.67 1.56
N LYS A 181 14.36 -2.14 1.32
CA LYS A 181 13.16 -1.96 2.15
C LYS A 181 12.65 -0.50 2.22
N VAL A 182 13.13 0.38 1.37
CA VAL A 182 12.58 1.74 1.26
C VAL A 182 11.38 1.71 0.33
N SER A 183 10.23 2.15 0.85
CA SER A 183 9.06 2.40 0.00
C SER A 183 9.23 3.72 -0.77
N PRO A 184 8.76 3.81 -2.02
CA PRO A 184 8.84 5.07 -2.77
C PRO A 184 8.15 6.24 -2.06
N SER A 185 7.13 5.98 -1.26
CA SER A 185 6.43 6.98 -0.44
C SER A 185 7.25 7.49 0.75
N ASP A 186 8.21 6.70 1.27
CA ASP A 186 9.07 7.10 2.39
C ASP A 186 10.01 8.27 2.05
N MET A 187 10.30 8.44 0.77
CA MET A 187 11.26 9.45 0.28
C MET A 187 10.64 10.85 0.12
N GLY A 188 9.39 11.02 0.54
CA GLY A 188 8.67 12.29 0.48
C GLY A 188 8.03 12.58 -0.88
N LYS A 189 7.13 13.58 -0.88
CA LYS A 189 6.29 13.90 -2.04
C LYS A 189 7.08 14.17 -3.32
N GLN A 190 8.11 15.02 -3.25
CA GLN A 190 8.88 15.42 -4.45
C GLN A 190 9.55 14.23 -5.14
N LYS A 191 10.11 13.31 -4.32
CA LYS A 191 10.75 12.12 -4.88
C LYS A 191 9.73 11.12 -5.41
N LEU A 192 8.60 10.95 -4.73
CA LEU A 192 7.50 10.11 -5.23
C LEU A 192 6.94 10.65 -6.55
N ASP A 193 6.71 11.95 -6.68
CA ASP A 193 6.26 12.59 -7.93
C ASP A 193 7.28 12.36 -9.08
N TYR A 194 8.59 12.44 -8.77
CA TYR A 194 9.64 12.13 -9.73
C TYR A 194 9.61 10.66 -10.17
N ILE A 195 9.47 9.73 -9.23
CA ILE A 195 9.39 8.28 -9.49
C ILE A 195 8.20 7.97 -10.40
N LEU A 196 7.02 8.48 -10.06
CA LEU A 196 5.80 8.26 -10.85
C LEU A 196 5.93 8.78 -12.28
N LYS A 197 6.73 9.82 -12.50
CA LYS A 197 6.93 10.41 -13.83
C LYS A 197 8.05 9.73 -14.64
N ASN A 198 9.11 9.23 -13.98
CA ASN A 198 10.36 8.91 -14.67
C ASN A 198 10.87 7.48 -14.41
N GLU A 199 10.31 6.77 -13.44
CA GLU A 199 10.85 5.48 -13.00
C GLU A 199 9.80 4.36 -13.00
N ILE A 200 8.69 4.55 -13.71
CA ILE A 200 7.71 3.50 -13.94
C ILE A 200 8.02 2.79 -15.25
N LYS A 201 8.18 1.48 -15.19
CA LYS A 201 8.32 0.62 -16.36
C LYS A 201 7.00 -0.06 -16.65
N MET A 202 6.46 0.17 -17.85
CA MET A 202 5.23 -0.47 -18.31
C MET A 202 5.54 -1.83 -18.92
N ILE A 203 4.67 -2.80 -18.71
CA ILE A 203 4.81 -4.14 -19.28
C ILE A 203 4.29 -4.12 -20.73
N GLY A 204 5.17 -4.44 -21.67
CA GLY A 204 4.88 -4.41 -23.11
C GLY A 204 5.57 -3.25 -23.86
N ASP A 205 6.25 -2.33 -23.15
CA ASP A 205 7.01 -1.25 -23.81
C ASP A 205 8.33 -1.73 -24.43
N ASP A 206 8.90 -2.82 -23.91
CA ASP A 206 10.05 -3.50 -24.56
C ASP A 206 9.45 -4.54 -25.51
N GLY A 207 9.54 -4.29 -26.81
CA GLY A 207 9.11 -5.27 -27.82
C GLY A 207 9.66 -6.66 -27.48
N ASP A 208 8.75 -7.62 -27.34
CA ASP A 208 8.92 -9.04 -27.07
C ASP A 208 10.37 -9.53 -27.15
N GLU A 209 11.16 -9.40 -26.10
CA GLU A 209 12.28 -10.29 -25.87
C GLU A 209 11.68 -11.53 -25.15
N GLU A 210 11.37 -12.53 -25.98
CA GLU A 210 11.08 -13.92 -25.57
C GLU A 210 12.19 -14.37 -24.60
N LEU A 211 11.76 -14.75 -23.37
CA LEU A 211 12.54 -15.60 -22.49
C LEU A 211 12.18 -17.06 -22.70
#